data_797d06791523fae226c13852a5b34f7a
#
_entry.id   797d06791523fae226c13852a5b34f7a
#
_cell.length_a   1.000
_cell.length_b   1.000
_cell.length_c   1.000
_cell.angle_alpha   90.00
_cell.angle_beta   90.00
_cell.angle_gamma   90.00
#
_symmetry.space_group_name_H-M   'P 1'
#
loop_
_entity.id
_entity.type
_entity.pdbx_description
1 polymer ?
#
loop_
_entity_poly.entity_id
_entity_poly.type
_entity_poly.pdbx_seq_one_letter_code
_entity_poly.pdbx_strand_id
1 'polypeptide(L)'
;MDFKNSREYQFQWLKAQGFDVVEYKKTDAAGMEATVQWFADKILHYDVPSDGLVVTYDDITYGQSLGRTAKFPRDSIAFKWKDEIRETHLTEIEWSPSRTGLINPVAIFEPVELEGTTVSRASVHNLSVMKSLKLGIGDKITVYKANMIIPQIAENLTGSGKISVPDVCPACGGPTAIHSVNGIETLYCTNENCSAKKIKAFTLFVSRDAINIEGLSEATLEKFIGRGFIHSFSDIYHLNRYREEIIEMEGFGEKSFENLMESIEASRQTTLPRLLYSLGIPNIGTANAKLICREFGYDLEKIRRCTPEEVAAIGGMGDVIANAFCSYFQDNLNQDNLDSLLKELFIQEPEENLTPQSLSGKTFVITGSVTQFTNRNALKAYIEERGGKVTGSVTGKTDYLINNDTASNSSKNKKARELNIPVLSEQDFLNLAKGGEINAN
;
A
#
# COMPACT_ATOMS: atom_id res chain seq x y z
N MET A 1 -31.17 14.35 0.04
CA MET A 1 -31.01 15.51 0.95
C MET A 1 -30.45 16.64 0.12
N ASP A 2 -31.06 17.81 0.16
CA ASP A 2 -30.62 18.98 -0.64
C ASP A 2 -29.67 19.84 0.22
N PHE A 3 -28.38 19.88 -0.13
CA PHE A 3 -27.38 20.71 0.53
C PHE A 3 -27.18 22.07 -0.15
N LYS A 4 -28.15 22.52 -0.96
CA LYS A 4 -28.12 23.81 -1.67
C LYS A 4 -26.83 24.02 -2.47
N ASN A 5 -26.23 22.92 -2.97
CA ASN A 5 -24.97 22.91 -3.71
C ASN A 5 -23.80 23.59 -2.97
N SER A 6 -23.76 23.57 -1.62
CA SER A 6 -22.78 24.25 -0.78
C SER A 6 -22.17 23.31 0.26
N ARG A 7 -20.82 23.25 0.34
CA ARG A 7 -20.09 22.52 1.38
C ARG A 7 -20.23 23.16 2.75
N GLU A 8 -20.30 24.49 2.79
CA GLU A 8 -20.57 25.20 4.03
C GLU A 8 -21.91 24.75 4.62
N TYR A 9 -22.94 24.62 3.79
CA TYR A 9 -24.24 24.11 4.24
C TYR A 9 -24.19 22.66 4.73
N GLN A 10 -23.32 21.81 4.13
CA GLN A 10 -23.10 20.46 4.64
C GLN A 10 -22.53 20.48 6.07
N PHE A 11 -21.54 21.32 6.35
CA PHE A 11 -20.97 21.46 7.69
C PHE A 11 -22.00 22.02 8.69
N GLN A 12 -22.77 23.03 8.30
CA GLN A 12 -23.84 23.57 9.14
C GLN A 12 -24.89 22.51 9.48
N TRP A 13 -25.26 21.69 8.49
CA TRP A 13 -26.21 20.61 8.69
C TRP A 13 -25.66 19.53 9.64
N LEU A 14 -24.42 19.11 9.48
CA LEU A 14 -23.77 18.14 10.36
C LEU A 14 -23.76 18.65 11.81
N LYS A 15 -23.37 19.92 12.00
CA LYS A 15 -23.39 20.57 13.32
C LYS A 15 -24.78 20.59 13.94
N ALA A 16 -25.81 20.85 13.14
CA ALA A 16 -27.20 20.83 13.58
C ALA A 16 -27.70 19.43 13.95
N GLN A 17 -27.06 18.36 13.45
CA GLN A 17 -27.34 16.97 13.83
C GLN A 17 -26.54 16.52 15.09
N GLY A 18 -25.73 17.40 15.69
CA GLY A 18 -24.95 17.10 16.88
C GLY A 18 -23.58 16.47 16.61
N PHE A 19 -23.07 16.51 15.37
CA PHE A 19 -21.72 16.09 15.06
C PHE A 19 -20.72 17.21 15.38
N ASP A 20 -19.55 16.82 15.89
CA ASP A 20 -18.39 17.70 15.94
C ASP A 20 -17.85 17.91 14.53
N VAL A 21 -17.79 19.16 14.11
CA VAL A 21 -17.36 19.55 12.77
C VAL A 21 -16.04 20.30 12.90
N VAL A 22 -15.08 19.97 12.04
CA VAL A 22 -13.81 20.71 11.94
C VAL A 22 -14.07 22.20 11.76
N GLU A 23 -13.19 23.02 12.32
CA GLU A 23 -13.27 24.47 12.11
C GLU A 23 -13.15 24.81 10.62
N TYR A 24 -14.01 25.64 10.11
CA TYR A 24 -14.01 26.07 8.73
C TYR A 24 -14.35 27.55 8.59
N LYS A 25 -13.90 28.14 7.51
CA LYS A 25 -14.20 29.54 7.20
C LYS A 25 -14.35 29.73 5.69
N LYS A 26 -15.46 30.33 5.28
CA LYS A 26 -15.67 30.70 3.89
C LYS A 26 -14.90 31.98 3.56
N THR A 27 -14.20 31.98 2.46
CA THR A 27 -13.41 33.10 1.98
C THR A 27 -13.40 33.13 0.45
N ASP A 28 -12.91 34.21 -0.12
CA ASP A 28 -12.62 34.38 -1.54
C ASP A 28 -11.11 34.52 -1.76
N ALA A 29 -10.72 34.72 -3.01
CA ALA A 29 -9.31 34.87 -3.37
C ALA A 29 -8.64 36.07 -2.67
N ALA A 30 -9.37 37.17 -2.45
CA ALA A 30 -8.82 38.37 -1.80
C ALA A 30 -8.66 38.17 -0.28
N GLY A 31 -9.54 37.40 0.35
CA GLY A 31 -9.51 37.11 1.77
C GLY A 31 -8.66 35.90 2.16
N MET A 32 -8.07 35.16 1.19
CA MET A 32 -7.37 33.90 1.44
C MET A 32 -6.22 34.05 2.43
N GLU A 33 -5.34 35.01 2.20
CA GLU A 33 -4.15 35.23 3.05
C GLU A 33 -4.55 35.53 4.51
N ALA A 34 -5.50 36.43 4.70
CA ALA A 34 -6.03 36.76 6.03
C ALA A 34 -6.71 35.55 6.69
N THR A 35 -7.35 34.70 5.91
CA THR A 35 -7.99 33.48 6.44
C THR A 35 -6.93 32.45 6.86
N VAL A 36 -5.88 32.27 6.08
CA VAL A 36 -4.75 31.38 6.44
C VAL A 36 -4.08 31.88 7.73
N GLN A 37 -3.81 33.18 7.84
CA GLN A 37 -3.21 33.75 9.05
C GLN A 37 -4.13 33.55 10.29
N TRP A 38 -5.43 33.76 10.12
CA TRP A 38 -6.39 33.54 11.19
C TRP A 38 -6.36 32.07 11.70
N PHE A 39 -6.26 31.11 10.80
CA PHE A 39 -6.12 29.70 11.18
C PHE A 39 -4.76 29.43 11.84
N ALA A 40 -3.67 30.03 11.34
CA ALA A 40 -2.34 29.88 11.93
C ALA A 40 -2.30 30.31 13.40
N ASP A 41 -2.99 31.41 13.73
CA ASP A 41 -3.10 31.88 15.11
C ASP A 41 -4.00 30.99 15.96
N LYS A 42 -5.11 30.51 15.39
CA LYS A 42 -6.11 29.70 16.09
C LYS A 42 -5.61 28.30 16.42
N ILE A 43 -4.81 27.70 15.53
CA ILE A 43 -4.35 26.31 15.65
C ILE A 43 -3.47 26.11 16.90
N LEU A 44 -2.81 27.14 17.37
CA LEU A 44 -2.00 27.12 18.59
C LEU A 44 -2.84 26.79 19.85
N HIS A 45 -4.15 26.97 19.78
CA HIS A 45 -5.11 26.77 20.87
C HIS A 45 -6.22 25.79 20.51
N TYR A 46 -6.06 25.07 19.42
CA TYR A 46 -7.04 24.07 18.95
C TYR A 46 -6.75 22.73 19.61
N ASP A 47 -7.75 22.07 20.14
CA ASP A 47 -7.62 20.81 20.88
C ASP A 47 -7.39 19.60 19.98
N VAL A 48 -7.50 19.76 18.65
CA VAL A 48 -7.20 18.72 17.67
C VAL A 48 -5.93 19.12 16.88
N PRO A 49 -4.87 18.29 16.90
CA PRO A 49 -3.66 18.56 16.10
C PRO A 49 -4.00 18.70 14.61
N SER A 50 -3.41 19.69 13.95
CA SER A 50 -3.60 19.94 12.51
C SER A 50 -2.29 20.19 11.80
N ASP A 51 -2.04 19.42 10.74
CA ASP A 51 -0.86 19.54 9.89
C ASP A 51 -1.03 20.54 8.75
N GLY A 52 -2.19 21.18 8.64
CA GLY A 52 -2.49 22.15 7.61
C GLY A 52 -3.97 22.42 7.42
N LEU A 53 -4.29 23.05 6.30
CA LEU A 53 -5.65 23.37 5.89
C LEU A 53 -5.98 22.64 4.58
N VAL A 54 -7.25 22.36 4.37
CA VAL A 54 -7.79 21.96 3.05
C VAL A 54 -8.61 23.10 2.49
N VAL A 55 -8.10 23.72 1.45
CA VAL A 55 -8.84 24.73 0.69
C VAL A 55 -9.67 24.01 -0.37
N THR A 56 -10.99 24.20 -0.37
CA THR A 56 -11.89 23.53 -1.28
C THR A 56 -12.96 24.49 -1.82
N TYR A 57 -13.44 24.23 -3.02
CA TYR A 57 -14.58 24.99 -3.56
C TYR A 57 -15.85 24.72 -2.75
N ASP A 58 -16.58 25.79 -2.43
CA ASP A 58 -17.89 25.68 -1.76
C ASP A 58 -18.96 25.08 -2.68
N ASP A 59 -18.94 25.47 -3.97
CA ASP A 59 -19.84 24.93 -5.00
C ASP A 59 -19.51 23.46 -5.30
N ILE A 60 -20.38 22.55 -4.84
CA ILE A 60 -20.20 21.11 -4.96
C ILE A 60 -20.22 20.65 -6.42
N THR A 61 -21.15 21.19 -7.22
CA THR A 61 -21.31 20.81 -8.63
C THR A 61 -20.08 21.24 -9.45
N TYR A 62 -19.60 22.46 -9.22
CA TYR A 62 -18.37 22.93 -9.84
C TYR A 62 -17.17 22.07 -9.42
N GLY A 63 -17.03 21.81 -8.12
CA GLY A 63 -15.97 20.94 -7.62
C GLY A 63 -15.97 19.56 -8.28
N GLN A 64 -17.13 18.93 -8.40
CA GLN A 64 -17.27 17.64 -9.08
C GLN A 64 -16.92 17.71 -10.57
N SER A 65 -17.21 18.83 -11.24
CA SER A 65 -16.91 19.02 -12.66
C SER A 65 -15.42 19.04 -12.96
N LEU A 66 -14.57 19.40 -11.98
CA LEU A 66 -13.11 19.39 -12.09
C LEU A 66 -12.53 17.97 -12.13
N GLY A 67 -13.31 16.97 -11.70
CA GLY A 67 -12.92 15.56 -11.70
C GLY A 67 -11.89 15.21 -10.63
N ARG A 68 -11.20 14.09 -10.84
CA ARG A 68 -10.22 13.53 -9.88
C ARG A 68 -8.96 13.08 -10.59
N THR A 69 -7.85 13.09 -9.88
CA THR A 69 -6.64 12.29 -10.21
C THR A 69 -6.87 10.83 -9.83
N ALA A 70 -5.88 9.96 -10.02
CA ALA A 70 -5.96 8.58 -9.57
C ALA A 70 -6.23 8.44 -8.05
N LYS A 71 -5.82 9.45 -7.25
CA LYS A 71 -5.92 9.40 -5.77
C LYS A 71 -6.77 10.53 -5.18
N PHE A 72 -6.73 11.74 -5.75
CA PHE A 72 -7.24 12.94 -5.11
C PHE A 72 -8.28 13.68 -5.95
N PRO A 73 -9.28 14.34 -5.35
CA PRO A 73 -10.16 15.24 -6.04
C PRO A 73 -9.39 16.49 -6.50
N ARG A 74 -9.88 17.15 -7.56
CA ARG A 74 -9.28 18.39 -8.08
C ARG A 74 -9.95 19.65 -7.56
N ASP A 75 -10.99 19.49 -6.77
CA ASP A 75 -11.73 20.60 -6.15
C ASP A 75 -11.10 21.09 -4.84
N SER A 76 -10.03 20.43 -4.41
CA SER A 76 -9.40 20.69 -3.11
C SER A 76 -7.89 20.72 -3.25
N ILE A 77 -7.25 21.60 -2.48
CA ILE A 77 -5.81 21.69 -2.34
C ILE A 77 -5.43 21.74 -0.87
N ALA A 78 -4.41 20.96 -0.48
CA ALA A 78 -3.84 21.02 0.85
C ALA A 78 -2.85 22.18 0.98
N PHE A 79 -2.99 22.96 2.03
CA PHE A 79 -2.01 23.94 2.48
C PHE A 79 -1.38 23.39 3.75
N LYS A 80 -0.08 23.16 3.74
CA LYS A 80 0.68 22.64 4.89
C LYS A 80 1.30 23.79 5.67
N TRP A 81 1.28 23.66 7.00
CA TRP A 81 2.06 24.56 7.84
C TRP A 81 3.55 24.35 7.58
N LYS A 82 4.35 25.36 7.92
CA LYS A 82 5.80 25.21 7.90
C LYS A 82 6.19 24.23 9.00
N ASP A 83 6.97 23.21 8.63
CA ASP A 83 7.46 22.23 9.58
C ASP A 83 8.29 22.90 10.69
N GLU A 84 8.12 22.45 11.92
CA GLU A 84 8.99 22.81 13.03
C GLU A 84 10.36 22.18 12.81
N ILE A 85 11.43 22.98 12.82
CA ILE A 85 12.80 22.53 12.65
C ILE A 85 13.56 22.74 13.95
N ARG A 86 14.29 21.71 14.40
CA ARG A 86 15.16 21.75 15.58
C ARG A 86 16.57 21.33 15.25
N GLU A 87 17.53 21.95 15.93
CA GLU A 87 18.94 21.59 15.86
C GLU A 87 19.28 20.50 16.88
N THR A 88 20.13 19.57 16.50
CA THR A 88 20.64 18.50 17.35
C THR A 88 22.00 18.00 16.85
N HIS A 89 22.62 17.05 17.54
CA HIS A 89 23.90 16.46 17.12
C HIS A 89 23.73 14.99 16.77
N LEU A 90 24.31 14.59 15.63
CA LEU A 90 24.35 13.20 15.18
C LEU A 90 25.30 12.40 16.07
N THR A 91 24.79 11.40 16.78
CA THR A 91 25.58 10.56 17.71
C THR A 91 26.02 9.26 17.09
N GLU A 92 25.19 8.66 16.20
CA GLU A 92 25.46 7.35 15.60
C GLU A 92 24.71 7.20 14.27
N ILE A 93 25.17 6.29 13.42
CA ILE A 93 24.38 5.72 12.32
C ILE A 93 24.17 4.23 12.63
N GLU A 94 22.92 3.87 12.89
CA GLU A 94 22.51 2.48 13.05
C GLU A 94 22.27 1.87 11.66
N TRP A 95 22.81 0.69 11.43
CA TRP A 95 22.68 -0.07 10.20
C TRP A 95 21.82 -1.30 10.43
N SER A 96 20.63 -1.35 9.83
CA SER A 96 19.70 -2.45 10.06
C SER A 96 19.33 -3.14 8.75
N PRO A 97 19.63 -4.43 8.59
CA PRO A 97 19.28 -5.19 7.39
C PRO A 97 17.77 -5.52 7.36
N SER A 98 17.19 -5.32 6.19
CA SER A 98 15.83 -5.73 5.89
C SER A 98 15.74 -7.20 5.48
N ARG A 99 14.54 -7.70 5.25
CA ARG A 99 14.25 -9.04 4.75
C ARG A 99 14.97 -9.37 3.44
N THR A 100 15.08 -8.41 2.53
CA THR A 100 15.79 -8.58 1.25
C THR A 100 17.29 -8.40 1.35
N GLY A 101 17.81 -8.12 2.54
CA GLY A 101 19.22 -7.83 2.78
C GLY A 101 19.60 -6.38 2.59
N LEU A 102 18.70 -5.51 2.14
CA LEU A 102 18.94 -4.08 2.07
C LEU A 102 19.23 -3.54 3.48
N ILE A 103 20.38 -2.89 3.64
CA ILE A 103 20.82 -2.28 4.90
C ILE A 103 20.57 -0.79 4.82
N ASN A 104 19.58 -0.31 5.56
CA ASN A 104 19.23 1.10 5.61
C ASN A 104 19.95 1.80 6.76
N PRO A 105 20.58 2.97 6.49
CA PRO A 105 21.11 3.80 7.54
C PRO A 105 19.98 4.53 8.29
N VAL A 106 20.07 4.54 9.62
CA VAL A 106 19.20 5.29 10.51
C VAL A 106 20.08 6.22 11.35
N ALA A 107 19.86 7.51 11.26
CA ALA A 107 20.56 8.49 12.09
C ALA A 107 20.01 8.45 13.51
N ILE A 108 20.90 8.30 14.48
CA ILE A 108 20.66 8.47 15.91
C ILE A 108 21.26 9.80 16.31
N PHE A 109 20.52 10.62 17.05
CA PHE A 109 20.94 11.94 17.46
C PHE A 109 20.49 12.26 18.90
N GLU A 110 21.06 13.28 19.48
CA GLU A 110 20.67 13.74 20.83
C GLU A 110 19.15 14.00 20.83
N PRO A 111 18.42 13.50 21.85
CA PRO A 111 16.96 13.68 21.92
C PRO A 111 16.56 15.15 21.84
N VAL A 112 15.56 15.45 21.03
CA VAL A 112 15.03 16.81 20.85
C VAL A 112 13.52 16.80 20.83
N GLU A 113 12.91 17.79 21.48
CA GLU A 113 11.46 18.00 21.44
C GLU A 113 11.06 18.57 20.08
N LEU A 114 10.10 17.91 19.43
CA LEU A 114 9.62 18.28 18.11
C LEU A 114 8.12 17.96 18.00
N GLU A 115 7.31 19.00 17.80
CA GLU A 115 5.85 18.87 17.69
C GLU A 115 5.24 18.04 18.84
N GLY A 116 5.62 18.37 20.09
CA GLY A 116 5.05 17.78 21.30
C GLY A 116 5.50 16.36 21.64
N THR A 117 6.50 15.82 20.94
CA THR A 117 7.11 14.53 21.29
C THR A 117 8.62 14.57 21.18
N THR A 118 9.30 13.77 22.01
CA THR A 118 10.76 13.62 21.96
C THR A 118 11.15 12.67 20.82
N VAL A 119 12.03 13.11 19.94
CA VAL A 119 12.58 12.30 18.84
C VAL A 119 14.09 12.19 18.98
N SER A 120 14.68 11.05 18.62
CA SER A 120 16.11 10.78 18.68
C SER A 120 16.63 9.97 17.49
N ARG A 121 15.79 9.68 16.52
CA ARG A 121 16.16 8.87 15.34
C ARG A 121 15.37 9.26 14.10
N ALA A 122 16.05 9.23 12.95
CA ALA A 122 15.46 9.51 11.64
C ALA A 122 16.02 8.59 10.56
N SER A 123 15.16 8.19 9.61
CA SER A 123 15.63 7.42 8.45
C SER A 123 16.51 8.28 7.55
N VAL A 124 17.63 7.72 7.07
CA VAL A 124 18.48 8.33 6.06
C VAL A 124 18.25 7.70 4.67
N HIS A 125 17.27 6.84 4.55
CA HIS A 125 16.80 6.19 3.33
C HIS A 125 17.83 5.28 2.64
N ASN A 126 19.01 5.80 2.22
CA ASN A 126 20.04 5.07 1.49
C ASN A 126 21.40 5.78 1.54
N LEU A 127 22.43 5.14 0.97
CA LEU A 127 23.79 5.70 0.94
C LEU A 127 23.89 7.02 0.17
N SER A 128 23.14 7.18 -0.93
CA SER A 128 23.19 8.42 -1.73
C SER A 128 22.68 9.60 -0.91
N VAL A 129 21.61 9.45 -0.13
CA VAL A 129 21.11 10.50 0.76
C VAL A 129 22.12 10.80 1.88
N MET A 130 22.69 9.76 2.51
CA MET A 130 23.72 9.92 3.52
C MET A 130 24.93 10.73 2.99
N LYS A 131 25.41 10.39 1.79
CA LYS A 131 26.54 11.08 1.13
C LYS A 131 26.17 12.51 0.73
N SER A 132 24.96 12.75 0.20
CA SER A 132 24.49 14.09 -0.18
C SER A 132 24.39 15.02 1.01
N LEU A 133 23.95 14.52 2.16
CA LEU A 133 23.92 15.25 3.43
C LEU A 133 25.31 15.37 4.08
N LYS A 134 26.35 14.70 3.55
CA LYS A 134 27.73 14.70 4.10
C LYS A 134 27.74 14.41 5.61
N LEU A 135 26.94 13.43 6.05
CA LEU A 135 26.80 13.13 7.48
C LEU A 135 28.12 12.67 8.09
N GLY A 136 28.36 13.04 9.33
CA GLY A 136 29.47 12.60 10.17
C GLY A 136 29.08 12.58 11.64
N ILE A 137 29.63 11.64 12.42
CA ILE A 137 29.37 11.56 13.85
C ILE A 137 29.84 12.85 14.52
N GLY A 138 29.00 13.43 15.37
CA GLY A 138 29.22 14.72 16.02
C GLY A 138 28.75 15.92 15.19
N ASP A 139 28.30 15.73 13.94
CA ASP A 139 27.80 16.84 13.13
C ASP A 139 26.53 17.44 13.75
N LYS A 140 26.47 18.79 13.65
CA LYS A 140 25.27 19.54 13.98
C LYS A 140 24.28 19.43 12.80
N ILE A 141 23.12 18.87 13.05
CA ILE A 141 22.07 18.65 12.05
C ILE A 141 20.78 19.35 12.45
N THR A 142 19.92 19.59 11.48
CA THR A 142 18.54 20.00 11.73
C THR A 142 17.58 18.89 11.39
N VAL A 143 16.55 18.72 12.20
CA VAL A 143 15.54 17.67 12.07
C VAL A 143 14.14 18.25 12.08
N TYR A 144 13.21 17.59 11.38
CA TYR A 144 11.78 17.91 11.34
C TYR A 144 10.96 16.62 11.27
N LYS A 145 9.64 16.72 11.44
CA LYS A 145 8.73 15.60 11.20
C LYS A 145 7.96 15.75 9.91
N ALA A 146 8.25 14.91 8.93
CA ALA A 146 7.42 14.86 7.74
C ALA A 146 5.99 14.41 8.12
N ASN A 147 5.00 15.21 7.71
CA ASN A 147 3.57 15.02 8.05
C ASN A 147 3.31 14.91 9.56
N MET A 148 4.07 15.64 10.40
CA MET A 148 3.98 15.65 11.88
C MET A 148 4.22 14.27 12.54
N ILE A 149 4.71 13.28 11.80
CA ILE A 149 4.83 11.90 12.28
C ILE A 149 6.26 11.37 12.14
N ILE A 150 6.88 11.49 10.97
CA ILE A 150 8.10 10.76 10.61
C ILE A 150 9.32 11.70 10.71
N PRO A 151 10.23 11.49 11.68
CA PRO A 151 11.44 12.32 11.79
C PRO A 151 12.34 12.15 10.57
N GLN A 152 12.85 13.28 10.08
CA GLN A 152 13.80 13.35 8.97
C GLN A 152 14.86 14.40 9.24
N ILE A 153 16.05 14.24 8.63
CA ILE A 153 17.10 15.25 8.63
C ILE A 153 16.76 16.26 7.52
N ALA A 154 16.64 17.55 7.90
CA ALA A 154 16.46 18.62 6.94
C ALA A 154 17.80 19.03 6.32
N GLU A 155 18.79 19.33 7.16
CA GLU A 155 20.12 19.80 6.74
C GLU A 155 21.21 19.28 7.69
N ASN A 156 22.43 19.18 7.18
CA ASN A 156 23.64 19.04 7.98
C ASN A 156 24.41 20.35 7.96
N LEU A 157 24.48 21.00 9.10
CA LEU A 157 25.12 22.32 9.25
C LEU A 157 26.66 22.25 9.32
N THR A 158 27.23 21.09 9.69
CA THR A 158 28.66 20.85 9.79
C THR A 158 29.23 20.27 8.49
N GLY A 159 28.61 19.22 7.97
CA GLY A 159 28.95 18.60 6.70
C GLY A 159 30.32 17.91 6.70
N SER A 160 30.68 17.19 7.78
CA SER A 160 32.02 16.57 7.92
C SER A 160 32.25 15.39 6.97
N GLY A 161 31.20 14.67 6.58
CA GLY A 161 31.25 13.53 5.65
C GLY A 161 32.02 12.32 6.18
N LYS A 162 32.18 12.18 7.49
CA LYS A 162 33.05 11.18 8.14
C LYS A 162 32.26 9.97 8.66
N ILE A 163 31.46 9.31 7.83
CA ILE A 163 30.81 8.05 8.17
C ILE A 163 31.40 6.95 7.29
N SER A 164 31.90 5.89 7.92
CA SER A 164 32.29 4.68 7.21
C SER A 164 31.07 3.82 6.93
N VAL A 165 30.97 3.31 5.70
CA VAL A 165 29.99 2.31 5.33
C VAL A 165 30.50 0.96 5.81
N PRO A 166 29.70 0.13 6.49
CA PRO A 166 30.18 -1.15 7.01
C PRO A 166 30.46 -2.16 5.87
N ASP A 167 31.66 -2.74 5.91
CA ASP A 167 32.08 -3.80 4.98
C ASP A 167 31.47 -5.16 5.33
N VAL A 168 30.96 -5.27 6.56
CA VAL A 168 30.29 -6.49 7.07
C VAL A 168 28.90 -6.17 7.59
N CYS A 169 27.99 -7.10 7.40
CA CYS A 169 26.62 -6.98 7.89
C CYS A 169 26.59 -6.96 9.43
N PRO A 170 25.99 -5.98 10.07
CA PRO A 170 25.97 -5.88 11.53
C PRO A 170 25.20 -7.01 12.21
N ALA A 171 24.29 -7.69 11.49
CA ALA A 171 23.48 -8.76 12.06
C ALA A 171 24.14 -10.15 11.94
N CYS A 172 24.88 -10.43 10.87
CA CYS A 172 25.41 -11.77 10.63
C CYS A 172 26.92 -11.83 10.42
N GLY A 173 27.63 -10.68 10.40
CA GLY A 173 29.07 -10.61 10.13
C GLY A 173 29.49 -10.99 8.70
N GLY A 174 28.53 -11.34 7.82
CA GLY A 174 28.80 -11.67 6.43
C GLY A 174 29.11 -10.42 5.60
N PRO A 175 29.66 -10.57 4.37
CA PRO A 175 30.07 -9.45 3.53
C PRO A 175 28.87 -8.59 3.09
N THR A 176 29.16 -7.31 2.86
CA THR A 176 28.20 -6.36 2.28
C THR A 176 28.63 -5.97 0.86
N ALA A 177 27.69 -5.48 0.06
CA ALA A 177 27.95 -4.93 -1.27
C ALA A 177 27.11 -3.68 -1.53
N ILE A 178 27.69 -2.72 -2.23
CA ILE A 178 26.97 -1.53 -2.69
C ILE A 178 26.41 -1.79 -4.07
N HIS A 179 25.08 -1.63 -4.20
CA HIS A 179 24.40 -1.69 -5.49
C HIS A 179 24.02 -0.27 -5.93
N SER A 180 24.23 0.05 -7.20
CA SER A 180 23.84 1.32 -7.79
C SER A 180 22.82 1.11 -8.89
N VAL A 181 21.65 1.70 -8.74
CA VAL A 181 20.58 1.68 -9.74
C VAL A 181 20.11 3.12 -9.98
N ASN A 182 20.17 3.57 -11.22
CA ASN A 182 19.80 4.94 -11.60
C ASN A 182 20.53 6.03 -10.79
N GLY A 183 21.79 5.78 -10.40
CA GLY A 183 22.60 6.71 -9.60
C GLY A 183 22.28 6.69 -8.08
N ILE A 184 21.36 5.83 -7.64
CA ILE A 184 21.06 5.64 -6.21
C ILE A 184 21.85 4.45 -5.70
N GLU A 185 22.71 4.70 -4.71
CA GLU A 185 23.52 3.69 -4.03
C GLU A 185 22.80 3.17 -2.79
N THR A 186 22.78 1.86 -2.65
CA THR A 186 22.19 1.13 -1.53
C THR A 186 23.17 0.05 -1.06
N LEU A 187 23.15 -0.25 0.23
CA LEU A 187 24.00 -1.28 0.85
C LEU A 187 23.21 -2.57 1.05
N TYR A 188 23.80 -3.69 0.71
CA TYR A 188 23.17 -5.02 0.89
C TYR A 188 24.08 -5.99 1.64
N CYS A 189 23.47 -6.80 2.51
CA CYS A 189 24.08 -8.03 2.99
C CYS A 189 23.99 -9.09 1.90
N THR A 190 25.13 -9.64 1.48
CA THR A 190 25.19 -10.66 0.45
C THR A 190 25.07 -12.10 0.99
N ASN A 191 25.13 -12.28 2.30
CA ASN A 191 24.95 -13.58 2.94
C ASN A 191 23.48 -14.04 2.82
N GLU A 192 23.22 -15.13 2.11
CA GLU A 192 21.88 -15.71 1.95
C GLU A 192 21.33 -16.22 3.30
N ASN A 193 22.19 -16.74 4.17
CA ASN A 193 21.84 -17.26 5.48
C ASN A 193 21.90 -16.20 6.60
N CYS A 194 21.71 -14.92 6.26
CA CYS A 194 21.69 -13.84 7.23
C CYS A 194 20.55 -14.02 8.24
N SER A 195 20.86 -14.03 9.54
CA SER A 195 19.87 -14.18 10.62
C SER A 195 18.77 -13.10 10.56
N ALA A 196 19.14 -11.85 10.26
CA ALA A 196 18.16 -10.77 10.14
C ALA A 196 17.23 -10.97 8.94
N LYS A 197 17.71 -11.42 7.78
CA LYS A 197 16.86 -11.78 6.64
C LYS A 197 15.85 -12.84 7.05
N LYS A 198 16.31 -13.87 7.75
CA LYS A 198 15.46 -14.97 8.23
C LYS A 198 14.39 -14.45 9.19
N ILE A 199 14.78 -13.72 10.25
CA ILE A 199 13.84 -13.15 11.23
C ILE A 199 12.80 -12.27 10.53
N LYS A 200 13.21 -11.37 9.61
CA LYS A 200 12.30 -10.50 8.87
C LYS A 200 11.39 -11.26 7.90
N ALA A 201 11.84 -12.39 7.34
CA ALA A 201 10.97 -13.26 6.54
C ALA A 201 9.86 -13.88 7.39
N PHE A 202 10.20 -14.38 8.59
CA PHE A 202 9.22 -14.88 9.55
C PHE A 202 8.27 -13.78 10.04
N THR A 203 8.78 -12.58 10.32
CA THR A 203 7.96 -11.42 10.72
C THR A 203 6.93 -11.06 9.64
N LEU A 204 7.32 -11.11 8.35
CA LEU A 204 6.37 -10.93 7.25
C LEU A 204 5.35 -12.07 7.24
N PHE A 205 5.81 -13.32 7.31
CA PHE A 205 4.94 -14.51 7.26
C PHE A 205 3.83 -14.45 8.29
N VAL A 206 4.14 -14.11 9.54
CA VAL A 206 3.14 -14.04 10.62
C VAL A 206 2.32 -12.75 10.63
N SER A 207 2.66 -11.76 9.81
CA SER A 207 2.00 -10.45 9.82
C SER A 207 0.52 -10.53 9.48
N ARG A 208 -0.24 -9.51 9.90
CA ARG A 208 -1.69 -9.39 9.74
C ARG A 208 -2.15 -9.56 8.28
N ASP A 209 -1.41 -8.99 7.33
CA ASP A 209 -1.77 -9.04 5.90
C ASP A 209 -1.30 -10.32 5.20
N ALA A 210 -0.42 -11.09 5.86
CA ALA A 210 0.05 -12.41 5.41
C ALA A 210 -0.76 -13.52 6.09
N ILE A 211 -0.15 -14.40 6.85
CA ILE A 211 -0.82 -15.55 7.47
C ILE A 211 -1.59 -15.16 8.75
N ASN A 212 -1.30 -14.00 9.35
CA ASN A 212 -1.98 -13.44 10.51
C ASN A 212 -1.91 -14.32 11.76
N ILE A 213 -0.69 -14.53 12.27
CA ILE A 213 -0.47 -15.24 13.52
C ILE A 213 -0.15 -14.22 14.62
N GLU A 214 -1.04 -14.07 15.58
CA GLU A 214 -0.84 -13.20 16.74
C GLU A 214 0.06 -13.88 17.78
N GLY A 215 0.77 -13.07 18.58
CA GLY A 215 1.67 -13.56 19.64
C GLY A 215 3.10 -13.85 19.19
N LEU A 216 3.40 -13.81 17.89
CA LEU A 216 4.76 -13.97 17.34
C LEU A 216 5.35 -12.60 16.94
N SER A 217 5.76 -11.82 17.95
CA SER A 217 6.53 -10.59 17.69
C SER A 217 7.90 -10.91 17.10
N GLU A 218 8.57 -9.91 16.49
CA GLU A 218 9.92 -10.08 15.97
C GLU A 218 10.89 -10.60 17.05
N ALA A 219 10.81 -10.05 18.27
CA ALA A 219 11.63 -10.51 19.40
C ALA A 219 11.31 -11.96 19.83
N THR A 220 10.04 -12.37 19.74
CA THR A 220 9.64 -13.76 19.99
C THR A 220 10.19 -14.71 18.93
N LEU A 221 10.07 -14.33 17.66
CA LEU A 221 10.61 -15.09 16.54
C LEU A 221 12.13 -15.25 16.64
N GLU A 222 12.84 -14.19 17.01
CA GLU A 222 14.29 -14.24 17.26
C GLU A 222 14.63 -15.26 18.33
N LYS A 223 13.93 -15.24 19.47
CA LYS A 223 14.11 -16.22 20.54
C LYS A 223 13.83 -17.66 20.07
N PHE A 224 12.78 -17.89 19.30
CA PHE A 224 12.40 -19.21 18.81
C PHE A 224 13.37 -19.75 17.76
N ILE A 225 13.83 -18.89 16.84
CA ILE A 225 14.88 -19.25 15.87
C ILE A 225 16.19 -19.54 16.58
N GLY A 226 16.58 -18.71 17.55
CA GLY A 226 17.82 -18.87 18.31
C GLY A 226 17.85 -20.15 19.16
N ARG A 227 16.71 -20.62 19.64
CA ARG A 227 16.54 -21.88 20.37
C ARG A 227 16.37 -23.10 19.45
N GLY A 228 16.25 -22.90 18.14
CA GLY A 228 16.03 -23.97 17.18
C GLY A 228 14.62 -24.54 17.18
N PHE A 229 13.63 -23.83 17.72
CA PHE A 229 12.23 -24.27 17.69
C PHE A 229 11.63 -24.16 16.29
N ILE A 230 12.08 -23.17 15.50
CA ILE A 230 11.63 -22.92 14.14
C ILE A 230 12.82 -22.71 13.17
N HIS A 231 12.81 -23.44 12.07
CA HIS A 231 13.78 -23.35 10.98
C HIS A 231 13.11 -22.98 9.64
N SER A 232 11.86 -23.44 9.45
CA SER A 232 11.00 -23.18 8.30
C SER A 232 9.63 -22.65 8.73
N PHE A 233 8.84 -22.12 7.82
CA PHE A 233 7.50 -21.61 8.15
C PHE A 233 6.56 -22.72 8.66
N SER A 234 6.71 -23.95 8.15
CA SER A 234 5.93 -25.09 8.61
C SER A 234 6.18 -25.46 10.07
N ASP A 235 7.38 -25.18 10.62
CA ASP A 235 7.69 -25.50 12.01
C ASP A 235 6.85 -24.71 13.01
N ILE A 236 6.31 -23.54 12.59
CA ILE A 236 5.41 -22.74 13.43
C ILE A 236 4.18 -23.58 13.85
N TYR A 237 3.68 -24.42 12.96
CA TYR A 237 2.51 -25.26 13.20
C TYR A 237 2.80 -26.46 14.12
N HIS A 238 4.05 -26.62 14.54
CA HIS A 238 4.50 -27.69 15.40
C HIS A 238 5.11 -27.19 16.73
N LEU A 239 4.90 -25.92 17.08
CA LEU A 239 5.43 -25.30 18.31
C LEU A 239 4.89 -25.94 19.60
N ASN A 240 3.78 -26.66 19.53
CA ASN A 240 3.24 -27.44 20.66
C ASN A 240 4.23 -28.45 21.22
N ARG A 241 5.23 -28.90 20.43
CA ARG A 241 6.31 -29.80 20.87
C ARG A 241 7.21 -29.19 21.93
N TYR A 242 7.27 -27.88 21.99
CA TYR A 242 8.16 -27.10 22.88
C TYR A 242 7.34 -26.35 23.95
N ARG A 243 6.14 -26.90 24.30
CA ARG A 243 5.23 -26.25 25.26
C ARG A 243 5.91 -25.88 26.57
N GLU A 244 6.62 -26.83 27.17
CA GLU A 244 7.24 -26.66 28.48
C GLU A 244 8.32 -25.57 28.42
N GLU A 245 9.20 -25.64 27.42
CA GLU A 245 10.28 -24.68 27.24
C GLU A 245 9.75 -23.27 26.93
N ILE A 246 8.65 -23.14 26.15
CA ILE A 246 8.08 -21.85 25.79
C ILE A 246 7.40 -21.19 26.99
N ILE A 247 6.67 -21.95 27.80
CA ILE A 247 5.98 -21.42 28.98
C ILE A 247 6.96 -20.87 30.03
N GLU A 248 8.15 -21.47 30.13
CA GLU A 248 9.22 -21.03 31.05
C GLU A 248 10.00 -19.81 30.52
N MET A 249 9.79 -19.40 29.26
CA MET A 249 10.47 -18.23 28.70
C MET A 249 9.95 -16.94 29.31
N GLU A 250 10.87 -15.99 29.55
CA GLU A 250 10.51 -14.63 29.94
C GLU A 250 9.53 -13.98 28.96
N GLY A 251 8.39 -13.52 29.49
CA GLY A 251 7.30 -12.92 28.74
C GLY A 251 6.27 -13.94 28.23
N PHE A 252 6.45 -15.23 28.52
CA PHE A 252 5.48 -16.29 28.28
C PHE A 252 4.93 -16.85 29.60
N GLY A 253 3.82 -17.52 29.49
CA GLY A 253 3.13 -18.29 30.51
C GLY A 253 2.06 -19.14 29.85
N GLU A 254 1.33 -19.94 30.59
CA GLU A 254 0.33 -20.87 30.03
C GLU A 254 -0.68 -20.15 29.14
N LYS A 255 -1.30 -19.06 29.63
CA LYS A 255 -2.31 -18.32 28.87
C LYS A 255 -1.79 -17.72 27.57
N SER A 256 -0.57 -17.18 27.56
CA SER A 256 0.03 -16.61 26.33
C SER A 256 0.39 -17.71 25.34
N PHE A 257 0.80 -18.88 25.82
CA PHE A 257 1.03 -20.03 24.97
C PHE A 257 -0.27 -20.56 24.36
N GLU A 258 -1.33 -20.71 25.14
CA GLU A 258 -2.65 -21.12 24.64
C GLU A 258 -3.18 -20.17 23.58
N ASN A 259 -3.15 -18.85 23.82
CA ASN A 259 -3.55 -17.85 22.83
C ASN A 259 -2.71 -17.95 21.54
N LEU A 260 -1.40 -18.17 21.67
CA LEU A 260 -0.53 -18.38 20.51
C LEU A 260 -0.95 -19.62 19.72
N MET A 261 -1.22 -20.74 20.40
CA MET A 261 -1.64 -21.99 19.72
C MET A 261 -2.99 -21.85 19.05
N GLU A 262 -3.95 -21.14 19.67
CA GLU A 262 -5.23 -20.83 19.06
C GLU A 262 -5.06 -19.98 17.80
N SER A 263 -4.17 -18.97 17.85
CA SER A 263 -3.88 -18.12 16.69
C SER A 263 -3.21 -18.90 15.56
N ILE A 264 -2.27 -19.79 15.88
CA ILE A 264 -1.63 -20.69 14.91
C ILE A 264 -2.68 -21.59 14.24
N GLU A 265 -3.55 -22.19 15.02
CA GLU A 265 -4.59 -23.10 14.47
C GLU A 265 -5.59 -22.34 13.58
N ALA A 266 -6.02 -21.15 14.00
CA ALA A 266 -6.86 -20.27 13.18
C ALA A 266 -6.19 -19.87 11.86
N SER A 267 -4.88 -19.68 11.87
CA SER A 267 -4.09 -19.26 10.70
C SER A 267 -3.97 -20.34 9.61
N ARG A 268 -4.30 -21.60 9.90
CA ARG A 268 -4.34 -22.67 8.90
C ARG A 268 -5.34 -22.36 7.78
N GLN A 269 -6.39 -21.62 8.08
CA GLN A 269 -7.36 -21.14 7.08
C GLN A 269 -6.85 -19.86 6.45
N THR A 270 -6.41 -19.92 5.21
CA THR A 270 -5.86 -18.74 4.49
C THR A 270 -6.32 -18.71 3.04
N THR A 271 -6.02 -17.63 2.33
CA THR A 271 -6.31 -17.49 0.91
C THR A 271 -5.02 -17.50 0.08
N LEU A 272 -5.12 -17.91 -1.19
CA LEU A 272 -3.96 -17.96 -2.08
C LEU A 272 -3.21 -16.60 -2.21
N PRO A 273 -3.88 -15.43 -2.32
CA PRO A 273 -3.17 -14.14 -2.31
C PRO A 273 -2.38 -13.87 -1.03
N ARG A 274 -2.91 -14.26 0.13
CA ARG A 274 -2.22 -14.10 1.42
C ARG A 274 -1.01 -15.03 1.51
N LEU A 275 -1.15 -16.27 1.05
CA LEU A 275 -0.04 -17.21 0.95
C LEU A 275 1.06 -16.65 0.06
N LEU A 276 0.77 -16.22 -1.18
CA LEU A 276 1.77 -15.65 -2.08
C LEU A 276 2.48 -14.44 -1.49
N TYR A 277 1.75 -13.55 -0.82
CA TYR A 277 2.34 -12.42 -0.12
C TYR A 277 3.25 -12.85 1.03
N SER A 278 2.85 -13.86 1.80
CA SER A 278 3.59 -14.37 2.96
C SER A 278 4.95 -14.99 2.61
N LEU A 279 5.09 -15.52 1.37
CA LEU A 279 6.36 -16.08 0.89
C LEU A 279 7.46 -15.02 0.76
N GLY A 280 7.09 -13.75 0.76
CA GLY A 280 8.04 -12.65 0.77
C GLY A 280 8.85 -12.48 -0.52
N ILE A 281 8.32 -12.91 -1.65
CA ILE A 281 8.95 -12.74 -2.96
C ILE A 281 9.19 -11.23 -3.21
N PRO A 282 10.39 -10.84 -3.67
CA PRO A 282 10.71 -9.44 -3.92
C PRO A 282 9.69 -8.75 -4.84
N ASN A 283 9.25 -7.56 -4.48
CA ASN A 283 8.25 -6.75 -5.20
C ASN A 283 6.83 -7.35 -5.30
N ILE A 284 6.56 -8.48 -4.65
CA ILE A 284 5.22 -9.04 -4.54
C ILE A 284 4.59 -8.56 -3.23
N GLY A 285 3.84 -7.47 -3.31
CA GLY A 285 2.97 -6.97 -2.24
C GLY A 285 1.57 -7.60 -2.33
N THR A 286 0.69 -7.25 -1.38
CA THR A 286 -0.70 -7.75 -1.35
C THR A 286 -1.49 -7.47 -2.63
N ALA A 287 -1.27 -6.31 -3.27
CA ALA A 287 -1.92 -5.95 -4.54
C ALA A 287 -1.45 -6.85 -5.69
N ASN A 288 -0.13 -7.04 -5.83
CA ASN A 288 0.44 -7.88 -6.88
C ASN A 288 0.06 -9.35 -6.69
N ALA A 289 0.07 -9.85 -5.46
CA ALA A 289 -0.38 -11.21 -5.14
C ALA A 289 -1.84 -11.46 -5.58
N LYS A 290 -2.74 -10.49 -5.32
CA LYS A 290 -4.15 -10.55 -5.76
C LYS A 290 -4.28 -10.54 -7.28
N LEU A 291 -3.50 -9.70 -7.98
CA LEU A 291 -3.51 -9.63 -9.44
C LEU A 291 -3.05 -10.95 -10.08
N ILE A 292 -1.96 -11.52 -9.59
CA ILE A 292 -1.44 -12.81 -10.05
C ILE A 292 -2.48 -13.91 -9.83
N CYS A 293 -3.03 -14.04 -8.62
CA CYS A 293 -4.03 -15.06 -8.34
C CYS A 293 -5.24 -14.96 -9.29
N ARG A 294 -5.72 -13.74 -9.55
CA ARG A 294 -6.85 -13.51 -10.45
C ARG A 294 -6.52 -13.91 -11.90
N GLU A 295 -5.35 -13.52 -12.39
CA GLU A 295 -4.93 -13.82 -13.77
C GLU A 295 -4.79 -15.32 -14.02
N PHE A 296 -4.25 -16.05 -13.05
CA PHE A 296 -4.08 -17.50 -13.14
C PHE A 296 -5.28 -18.29 -12.61
N GLY A 297 -6.44 -17.64 -12.36
CA GLY A 297 -7.67 -18.27 -11.93
C GLY A 297 -7.59 -18.97 -10.58
N TYR A 298 -6.75 -18.44 -9.66
CA TYR A 298 -6.48 -18.99 -8.32
C TYR A 298 -5.93 -20.44 -8.34
N ASP A 299 -5.33 -20.84 -9.45
CA ASP A 299 -4.69 -22.15 -9.61
C ASP A 299 -3.21 -22.06 -9.22
N LEU A 300 -2.85 -22.60 -8.05
CA LEU A 300 -1.48 -22.58 -7.55
C LEU A 300 -0.51 -23.31 -8.46
N GLU A 301 -0.92 -24.41 -9.10
CA GLU A 301 -0.03 -25.16 -9.99
C GLU A 301 0.28 -24.38 -11.27
N LYS A 302 -0.67 -23.63 -11.81
CA LYS A 302 -0.41 -22.72 -12.93
C LYS A 302 0.53 -21.59 -12.49
N ILE A 303 0.32 -21.03 -11.30
CA ILE A 303 1.17 -19.97 -10.75
C ILE A 303 2.61 -20.45 -10.58
N ARG A 304 2.81 -21.66 -10.07
CA ARG A 304 4.17 -22.25 -9.89
C ARG A 304 4.91 -22.47 -11.22
N ARG A 305 4.19 -22.64 -12.31
CA ARG A 305 4.75 -22.97 -13.65
C ARG A 305 4.71 -21.79 -14.61
N CYS A 306 4.27 -20.62 -14.18
CA CYS A 306 4.15 -19.46 -15.05
C CYS A 306 5.51 -18.99 -15.57
N THR A 307 5.50 -18.39 -16.75
CA THR A 307 6.68 -17.80 -17.36
C THR A 307 6.81 -16.31 -17.02
N PRO A 308 8.02 -15.73 -17.10
CA PRO A 308 8.19 -14.29 -16.90
C PRO A 308 7.35 -13.45 -17.87
N GLU A 309 7.15 -13.91 -19.10
CA GLU A 309 6.34 -13.22 -20.11
C GLU A 309 4.87 -13.16 -19.73
N GLU A 310 4.33 -14.26 -19.19
CA GLU A 310 2.94 -14.32 -18.71
C GLU A 310 2.73 -13.36 -17.54
N VAL A 311 3.65 -13.33 -16.58
CA VAL A 311 3.57 -12.42 -15.42
C VAL A 311 3.78 -10.97 -15.85
N ALA A 312 4.71 -10.67 -16.75
CA ALA A 312 4.95 -9.32 -17.27
C ALA A 312 3.76 -8.76 -18.08
N ALA A 313 2.93 -9.64 -18.66
CA ALA A 313 1.70 -9.24 -19.36
C ALA A 313 0.60 -8.71 -18.40
N ILE A 314 0.70 -9.00 -17.11
CA ILE A 314 -0.24 -8.49 -16.09
C ILE A 314 -0.02 -6.98 -15.92
N GLY A 315 -1.08 -6.20 -16.02
CA GLY A 315 -1.01 -4.74 -15.91
C GLY A 315 -0.39 -4.28 -14.59
N GLY A 316 0.68 -3.50 -14.68
CA GLY A 316 1.44 -2.99 -13.52
C GLY A 316 2.62 -3.86 -13.08
N MET A 317 2.87 -4.99 -13.75
CA MET A 317 4.05 -5.84 -13.52
C MET A 317 5.04 -5.69 -14.67
N GLY A 318 6.27 -5.30 -14.35
CA GLY A 318 7.36 -5.23 -15.31
C GLY A 318 8.30 -6.45 -15.19
N ASP A 319 9.26 -6.57 -16.11
CA ASP A 319 10.19 -7.68 -16.20
C ASP A 319 10.92 -7.99 -14.88
N VAL A 320 11.27 -6.98 -14.09
CA VAL A 320 11.96 -7.15 -12.80
C VAL A 320 11.09 -7.93 -11.81
N ILE A 321 9.79 -7.62 -11.75
CA ILE A 321 8.83 -8.31 -10.87
C ILE A 321 8.60 -9.73 -11.38
N ALA A 322 8.37 -9.86 -12.68
CA ALA A 322 8.09 -11.13 -13.33
C ALA A 322 9.26 -12.13 -13.17
N ASN A 323 10.48 -11.67 -13.42
CA ASN A 323 11.67 -12.52 -13.22
C ASN A 323 11.88 -12.93 -11.77
N ALA A 324 11.72 -11.99 -10.80
CA ALA A 324 11.85 -12.30 -9.38
C ALA A 324 10.80 -13.32 -8.93
N PHE A 325 9.56 -13.17 -9.42
CA PHE A 325 8.46 -14.08 -9.10
C PHE A 325 8.70 -15.50 -9.64
N CYS A 326 8.99 -15.64 -10.91
CA CYS A 326 9.22 -16.96 -11.53
C CYS A 326 10.48 -17.64 -10.98
N SER A 327 11.56 -16.87 -10.74
CA SER A 327 12.80 -17.42 -10.17
C SER A 327 12.58 -18.02 -8.78
N TYR A 328 11.66 -17.45 -7.96
CA TYR A 328 11.31 -18.01 -6.67
C TYR A 328 10.79 -19.46 -6.78
N PHE A 329 9.93 -19.73 -7.77
CA PHE A 329 9.36 -21.07 -7.98
C PHE A 329 10.28 -22.02 -8.75
N GLN A 330 11.38 -21.52 -9.34
CA GLN A 330 12.41 -22.36 -9.95
C GLN A 330 13.45 -22.87 -8.94
N ASP A 331 13.51 -22.26 -7.75
CA ASP A 331 14.40 -22.68 -6.67
C ASP A 331 13.83 -23.88 -5.94
N ASN A 332 14.57 -24.99 -5.90
CA ASN A 332 14.15 -26.25 -5.31
C ASN A 332 13.88 -26.12 -3.80
N LEU A 333 14.69 -25.34 -3.07
CA LEU A 333 14.52 -25.14 -1.63
C LEU A 333 13.23 -24.40 -1.33
N ASN A 334 12.89 -23.38 -2.14
CA ASN A 334 11.62 -22.67 -2.01
C ASN A 334 10.43 -23.57 -2.32
N GLN A 335 10.55 -24.45 -3.32
CA GLN A 335 9.50 -25.43 -3.64
C GLN A 335 9.28 -26.41 -2.49
N ASP A 336 10.35 -27.02 -1.94
CA ASP A 336 10.26 -27.96 -0.82
C ASP A 336 9.66 -27.31 0.42
N ASN A 337 10.06 -26.07 0.73
CA ASN A 337 9.51 -25.29 1.83
C ASN A 337 8.02 -24.99 1.63
N LEU A 338 7.62 -24.62 0.41
CA LEU A 338 6.21 -24.37 0.07
C LEU A 338 5.38 -25.65 0.17
N ASP A 339 5.87 -26.78 -0.36
CA ASP A 339 5.19 -28.07 -0.28
C ASP A 339 5.02 -28.55 1.17
N SER A 340 6.00 -28.27 2.02
CA SER A 340 5.94 -28.55 3.45
C SER A 340 4.88 -27.65 4.14
N LEU A 341 4.84 -26.39 3.78
CA LEU A 341 3.89 -25.41 4.31
C LEU A 341 2.44 -25.72 3.86
N LEU A 342 2.25 -26.15 2.63
CA LEU A 342 0.94 -26.53 2.09
C LEU A 342 0.29 -27.73 2.80
N LYS A 343 1.07 -28.56 3.49
CA LYS A 343 0.52 -29.64 4.32
C LYS A 343 -0.12 -29.13 5.60
N GLU A 344 0.23 -27.92 6.02
CA GLU A 344 -0.26 -27.27 7.23
C GLU A 344 -1.42 -26.29 6.97
N LEU A 345 -1.62 -25.87 5.72
CA LEU A 345 -2.56 -24.83 5.35
C LEU A 345 -3.76 -25.39 4.56
N PHE A 346 -4.92 -24.81 4.82
CA PHE A 346 -6.13 -25.00 4.04
C PHE A 346 -6.38 -23.72 3.22
N ILE A 347 -6.06 -23.77 1.93
CA ILE A 347 -6.29 -22.64 1.03
C ILE A 347 -7.78 -22.57 0.73
N GLN A 348 -8.43 -21.54 1.25
CA GLN A 348 -9.82 -21.25 0.96
C GLN A 348 -9.94 -20.91 -0.52
N GLU A 349 -10.92 -21.54 -1.18
CA GLU A 349 -11.33 -21.07 -2.49
C GLU A 349 -11.74 -19.60 -2.36
N PRO A 350 -11.43 -18.76 -3.37
CA PRO A 350 -11.93 -17.40 -3.35
C PRO A 350 -13.44 -17.52 -3.06
N GLU A 351 -13.95 -16.74 -2.10
CA GLU A 351 -15.38 -16.50 -2.09
C GLU A 351 -15.70 -16.12 -3.52
N GLU A 352 -16.33 -17.04 -4.24
CA GLU A 352 -16.88 -16.69 -5.53
C GLU A 352 -17.77 -15.49 -5.25
N ASN A 353 -17.24 -14.28 -5.48
CA ASN A 353 -18.10 -13.24 -5.98
C ASN A 353 -18.64 -13.87 -7.27
N LEU A 354 -19.76 -14.55 -7.14
CA LEU A 354 -20.60 -15.07 -8.21
C LEU A 354 -21.17 -13.88 -9.00
N THR A 355 -20.28 -13.00 -9.37
CA THR A 355 -20.58 -11.97 -10.35
C THR A 355 -20.57 -12.72 -11.66
N PRO A 356 -21.76 -13.04 -12.23
CA PRO A 356 -21.82 -13.77 -13.46
C PRO A 356 -20.92 -13.10 -14.49
N GLN A 357 -20.04 -13.85 -15.15
CA GLN A 357 -19.14 -13.32 -16.19
C GLN A 357 -19.95 -12.96 -17.47
N SER A 358 -21.09 -12.34 -17.26
CA SER A 358 -22.12 -12.02 -18.27
C SER A 358 -21.63 -11.06 -19.34
N LEU A 359 -20.53 -10.35 -19.10
CA LEU A 359 -19.94 -9.37 -20.02
C LEU A 359 -18.62 -9.87 -20.63
N SER A 360 -18.26 -11.14 -20.44
CA SER A 360 -17.03 -11.71 -20.95
C SER A 360 -16.93 -11.57 -22.47
N GLY A 361 -15.75 -11.14 -22.94
CA GLY A 361 -15.46 -10.90 -24.36
C GLY A 361 -16.07 -9.65 -24.96
N LYS A 362 -16.80 -8.84 -24.20
CA LYS A 362 -17.42 -7.59 -24.69
C LYS A 362 -16.58 -6.37 -24.33
N THR A 363 -16.46 -5.43 -25.28
CA THR A 363 -15.71 -4.17 -25.12
C THR A 363 -16.66 -2.99 -25.06
N PHE A 364 -16.54 -2.20 -24.00
CA PHE A 364 -17.39 -1.05 -23.71
C PHE A 364 -16.62 0.27 -23.79
N VAL A 365 -17.29 1.34 -24.16
CA VAL A 365 -16.84 2.72 -23.98
C VAL A 365 -17.87 3.46 -23.14
N ILE A 366 -17.42 4.23 -22.15
CA ILE A 366 -18.28 5.03 -21.28
C ILE A 366 -18.13 6.50 -21.65
N THR A 367 -19.25 7.21 -21.80
CA THR A 367 -19.29 8.67 -22.04
C THR A 367 -20.51 9.29 -21.34
N GLY A 368 -20.56 10.60 -21.21
CA GLY A 368 -21.64 11.29 -20.49
C GLY A 368 -21.55 11.16 -18.98
N SER A 369 -22.58 11.62 -18.28
CA SER A 369 -22.73 11.48 -16.82
C SER A 369 -23.37 10.14 -16.48
N VAL A 370 -22.94 9.52 -15.39
CA VAL A 370 -23.56 8.32 -14.82
C VAL A 370 -24.47 8.72 -13.65
N THR A 371 -25.56 8.01 -13.48
CA THR A 371 -26.60 8.30 -12.48
C THR A 371 -26.85 7.15 -11.51
N GLN A 372 -26.67 5.90 -11.98
CA GLN A 372 -26.86 4.70 -11.17
C GLN A 372 -25.57 4.19 -10.51
N PHE A 373 -24.43 4.72 -10.93
CA PHE A 373 -23.13 4.47 -10.32
C PHE A 373 -22.58 5.79 -9.75
N THR A 374 -21.81 5.71 -8.68
CA THR A 374 -21.19 6.89 -8.04
C THR A 374 -20.32 7.70 -9.00
N ASN A 375 -19.70 7.04 -9.97
CA ASN A 375 -18.89 7.66 -11.02
C ASN A 375 -18.60 6.65 -12.14
N ARG A 376 -17.97 7.12 -13.25
CA ARG A 376 -17.58 6.26 -14.37
C ARG A 376 -16.60 5.16 -14.01
N ASN A 377 -15.74 5.37 -12.99
CA ASN A 377 -14.80 4.35 -12.55
C ASN A 377 -15.52 3.22 -11.81
N ALA A 378 -16.58 3.51 -11.05
CA ALA A 378 -17.44 2.50 -10.44
C ALA A 378 -18.16 1.66 -11.50
N LEU A 379 -18.69 2.31 -12.56
CA LEU A 379 -19.26 1.60 -13.70
C LEU A 379 -18.21 0.76 -14.45
N LYS A 380 -17.01 1.31 -14.65
CA LYS A 380 -15.89 0.57 -15.23
C LYS A 380 -15.54 -0.67 -14.41
N ALA A 381 -15.37 -0.53 -13.09
CA ALA A 381 -15.09 -1.64 -12.19
C ALA A 381 -16.20 -2.72 -12.27
N TYR A 382 -17.46 -2.29 -12.27
CA TYR A 382 -18.62 -3.19 -12.42
C TYR A 382 -18.61 -4.00 -13.71
N ILE A 383 -18.18 -3.39 -14.84
CA ILE A 383 -18.01 -4.08 -16.13
C ILE A 383 -16.85 -5.07 -16.06
N GLU A 384 -15.70 -4.63 -15.55
CA GLU A 384 -14.47 -5.45 -15.48
C GLU A 384 -14.62 -6.63 -14.51
N GLU A 385 -15.33 -6.47 -13.40
CA GLU A 385 -15.69 -7.56 -12.48
C GLU A 385 -16.56 -8.64 -13.15
N ARG A 386 -17.29 -8.30 -14.23
CA ARG A 386 -18.13 -9.21 -15.02
C ARG A 386 -17.47 -9.72 -16.30
N GLY A 387 -16.14 -9.53 -16.42
CA GLY A 387 -15.35 -10.03 -17.55
C GLY A 387 -15.37 -9.13 -18.79
N GLY A 388 -16.03 -7.96 -18.74
CA GLY A 388 -16.03 -6.98 -19.82
C GLY A 388 -14.76 -6.12 -19.83
N LYS A 389 -14.43 -5.55 -20.98
CA LYS A 389 -13.31 -4.62 -21.17
C LYS A 389 -13.79 -3.20 -21.40
N VAL A 390 -13.19 -2.21 -20.72
CA VAL A 390 -13.53 -0.80 -20.94
C VAL A 390 -12.37 -0.06 -21.61
N THR A 391 -12.67 0.64 -22.71
CA THR A 391 -11.69 1.44 -23.47
C THR A 391 -12.06 2.94 -23.50
N GLY A 392 -11.04 3.79 -23.73
CA GLY A 392 -11.23 5.26 -23.71
C GLY A 392 -11.86 5.83 -24.98
N SER A 393 -11.80 5.12 -26.12
CA SER A 393 -12.25 5.59 -27.43
C SER A 393 -13.09 4.55 -28.17
N VAL A 394 -14.05 5.02 -28.96
CA VAL A 394 -14.89 4.17 -29.80
C VAL A 394 -14.12 3.76 -31.06
N THR A 395 -14.01 2.46 -31.29
CA THR A 395 -13.32 1.84 -32.43
C THR A 395 -14.18 0.71 -33.01
N GLY A 396 -13.79 0.14 -34.15
CA GLY A 396 -14.47 -1.04 -34.74
C GLY A 396 -14.43 -2.31 -33.86
N LYS A 397 -13.69 -2.30 -32.74
CA LYS A 397 -13.66 -3.37 -31.75
C LYS A 397 -14.53 -3.07 -30.51
N THR A 398 -15.26 -1.98 -30.51
CA THR A 398 -16.19 -1.60 -29.43
C THR A 398 -17.54 -2.24 -29.67
N ASP A 399 -18.04 -3.01 -28.70
CA ASP A 399 -19.35 -3.66 -28.83
C ASP A 399 -20.49 -2.73 -28.39
N TYR A 400 -20.25 -1.90 -27.37
CA TYR A 400 -21.28 -1.00 -26.82
C TYR A 400 -20.69 0.34 -26.38
N LEU A 401 -21.45 1.42 -26.60
CA LEU A 401 -21.21 2.73 -25.99
C LEU A 401 -22.25 2.96 -24.88
N ILE A 402 -21.82 3.25 -23.67
CA ILE A 402 -22.73 3.56 -22.56
C ILE A 402 -22.80 5.09 -22.42
N ASN A 403 -24.01 5.62 -22.58
CA ASN A 403 -24.33 7.03 -22.40
C ASN A 403 -25.84 7.22 -22.10
N ASN A 404 -26.16 7.83 -20.96
CA ASN A 404 -27.55 8.10 -20.60
C ASN A 404 -28.25 9.05 -21.59
N ASP A 405 -27.51 9.97 -22.21
CA ASP A 405 -28.01 10.75 -23.37
C ASP A 405 -27.67 10.01 -24.68
N THR A 406 -28.52 9.05 -25.06
CA THR A 406 -28.32 8.22 -26.25
C THR A 406 -28.44 9.06 -27.55
N ALA A 407 -29.14 10.19 -27.51
CA ALA A 407 -29.29 11.13 -28.64
C ALA A 407 -28.14 12.15 -28.73
N SER A 408 -27.20 12.15 -27.79
CA SER A 408 -26.09 13.10 -27.70
C SER A 408 -25.33 13.28 -29.02
N ASN A 409 -24.93 14.51 -29.31
CA ASN A 409 -24.08 14.86 -30.45
C ASN A 409 -22.56 14.85 -30.11
N SER A 410 -22.17 14.25 -28.99
CA SER A 410 -20.76 14.10 -28.61
C SER A 410 -19.96 13.34 -29.68
N SER A 411 -18.67 13.59 -29.76
CA SER A 411 -17.77 12.91 -30.72
C SER A 411 -17.83 11.38 -30.62
N LYS A 412 -17.98 10.84 -29.41
CA LYS A 412 -18.11 9.39 -29.18
C LYS A 412 -19.43 8.84 -29.66
N ASN A 413 -20.56 9.55 -29.43
CA ASN A 413 -21.88 9.16 -29.95
C ASN A 413 -21.93 9.21 -31.49
N LYS A 414 -21.36 10.25 -32.10
CA LYS A 414 -21.26 10.34 -33.57
C LYS A 414 -20.46 9.16 -34.11
N LYS A 415 -19.32 8.87 -33.51
CA LYS A 415 -18.45 7.75 -33.91
C LYS A 415 -19.11 6.39 -33.74
N ALA A 416 -19.87 6.19 -32.67
CA ALA A 416 -20.64 4.97 -32.45
C ALA A 416 -21.71 4.77 -33.53
N ARG A 417 -22.44 5.83 -33.92
CA ARG A 417 -23.42 5.78 -35.01
C ARG A 417 -22.78 5.48 -36.37
N GLU A 418 -21.63 6.13 -36.67
CA GLU A 418 -20.85 5.85 -37.89
C GLU A 418 -20.42 4.39 -38.02
N LEU A 419 -20.12 3.76 -36.90
CA LEU A 419 -19.64 2.37 -36.83
C LEU A 419 -20.78 1.37 -36.53
N ASN A 420 -22.04 1.81 -36.48
CA ASN A 420 -23.21 1.00 -36.10
C ASN A 420 -23.07 0.32 -34.74
N ILE A 421 -22.43 0.98 -33.77
CA ILE A 421 -22.26 0.48 -32.41
C ILE A 421 -23.44 0.92 -31.55
N PRO A 422 -24.17 -0.01 -30.90
CA PRO A 422 -25.28 0.30 -30.03
C PRO A 422 -24.92 1.26 -28.90
N VAL A 423 -25.74 2.29 -28.67
CA VAL A 423 -25.61 3.21 -27.55
C VAL A 423 -26.64 2.82 -26.50
N LEU A 424 -26.15 2.41 -25.33
CA LEU A 424 -26.97 1.95 -24.19
C LEU A 424 -27.06 3.04 -23.12
N SER A 425 -28.26 3.21 -22.53
CA SER A 425 -28.37 3.88 -21.25
C SER A 425 -27.76 3.00 -20.12
N GLU A 426 -27.53 3.58 -18.95
CA GLU A 426 -27.10 2.76 -17.78
C GLU A 426 -28.13 1.68 -17.43
N GLN A 427 -29.44 1.97 -17.64
CA GLN A 427 -30.51 0.98 -17.37
C GLN A 427 -30.46 -0.18 -18.35
N ASP A 428 -30.28 0.10 -19.66
CA ASP A 428 -30.15 -0.94 -20.69
C ASP A 428 -28.89 -1.77 -20.47
N PHE A 429 -27.79 -1.12 -20.10
CA PHE A 429 -26.56 -1.81 -19.73
C PHE A 429 -26.75 -2.72 -18.52
N LEU A 430 -27.44 -2.28 -17.46
CA LEU A 430 -27.70 -3.11 -16.28
C LEU A 430 -28.61 -4.32 -16.61
N ASN A 431 -29.54 -4.14 -17.52
CA ASN A 431 -30.37 -5.24 -18.04
C ASN A 431 -29.50 -6.26 -18.80
N LEU A 432 -28.63 -5.78 -19.69
CA LEU A 432 -27.65 -6.62 -20.39
C LEU A 432 -26.74 -7.39 -19.42
N ALA A 433 -26.21 -6.70 -18.40
CA ALA A 433 -25.33 -7.30 -17.40
C ALA A 433 -26.01 -8.39 -16.56
N LYS A 434 -27.34 -8.35 -16.44
CA LYS A 434 -28.16 -9.36 -15.78
C LYS A 434 -28.62 -10.51 -16.71
N GLY A 435 -28.18 -10.50 -17.98
CA GLY A 435 -28.57 -11.52 -18.96
C GLY A 435 -29.94 -11.26 -19.63
N GLY A 436 -30.48 -10.04 -19.52
CA GLY A 436 -31.72 -9.63 -20.20
C GLY A 436 -31.49 -9.27 -21.67
N GLU A 437 -32.52 -9.37 -22.49
CA GLU A 437 -32.49 -8.90 -23.87
C GLU A 437 -32.45 -7.35 -23.92
N ILE A 438 -31.66 -6.81 -24.84
CA ILE A 438 -31.59 -5.37 -25.08
C ILE A 438 -32.66 -5.00 -26.10
N ASN A 439 -33.55 -4.10 -25.75
CA ASN A 439 -34.33 -3.37 -26.72
C ASN A 439 -33.44 -2.28 -27.37
N ALA A 440 -32.57 -2.70 -28.29
CA ALA A 440 -31.77 -1.75 -29.09
C ALA A 440 -32.72 -1.05 -30.08
N ASN A 441 -33.00 0.24 -29.83
CA ASN A 441 -33.58 1.13 -30.81
C ASN A 441 -32.52 1.72 -31.73
#